data_c6efb38657fb6974165ac74bc21dd77b
#
_entry.id   c6efb38657fb6974165ac74bc21dd77b
#
_cell.length_a   1.000
_cell.length_b   1.000
_cell.length_c   1.000
_cell.angle_alpha   90.00
_cell.angle_beta   90.00
_cell.angle_gamma   90.00
#
_symmetry.space_group_name_H-M   'P 1'
#
loop_
_entity.id
_entity.type
_entity.pdbx_description
1 polymer ?
#
loop_
_entity_poly.entity_id
_entity_poly.type
_entity_poly.pdbx_seq_one_letter_code
_entity_poly.pdbx_strand_id
1 'polypeptide(L)'
;MTEAFILETMRSQGRFDALQLILAAPDMTGTELIAEELKIPAWSADADYSTQNPGVPVQDEGQVWTLIIPHNAAHYTGRPATLRALWGLAHTKDPAKAKPWVAPYGISGLYLSDECCTYINPADGLAHVLRNLYENNEYPPYTLNVEHRWQDLGPAEEVLQNG
;
A
#
# COMPACT_ATOMS: atom_id res chain seq x y z
N MET A 1 -16.71 -4.15 -35.89
CA MET A 1 -16.11 -4.56 -34.59
C MET A 1 -17.25 -4.76 -33.63
N THR A 2 -17.31 -5.92 -32.98
CA THR A 2 -18.36 -6.23 -32.01
C THR A 2 -17.99 -5.78 -30.63
N GLU A 3 -18.99 -5.57 -29.76
CA GLU A 3 -18.77 -5.25 -28.35
C GLU A 3 -17.94 -6.31 -27.66
N ALA A 4 -18.20 -7.60 -27.94
CA ALA A 4 -17.44 -8.71 -27.37
C ALA A 4 -15.94 -8.65 -27.73
N PHE A 5 -15.62 -8.26 -28.98
CA PHE A 5 -14.24 -8.09 -29.44
C PHE A 5 -13.55 -6.94 -28.69
N ILE A 6 -14.23 -5.81 -28.49
CA ILE A 6 -13.71 -4.65 -27.74
C ILE A 6 -13.41 -5.04 -26.31
N LEU A 7 -14.34 -5.72 -25.62
CA LEU A 7 -14.16 -6.15 -24.23
C LEU A 7 -12.98 -7.13 -24.10
N GLU A 8 -12.82 -8.08 -25.02
CA GLU A 8 -11.71 -9.03 -24.99
C GLU A 8 -10.37 -8.32 -25.21
N THR A 9 -10.31 -7.33 -26.10
CA THR A 9 -9.11 -6.53 -26.31
C THR A 9 -8.73 -5.76 -25.06
N MET A 10 -9.71 -5.15 -24.36
CA MET A 10 -9.48 -4.43 -23.11
C MET A 10 -8.97 -5.35 -21.99
N ARG A 11 -9.55 -6.56 -21.87
CA ARG A 11 -9.09 -7.55 -20.88
C ARG A 11 -7.68 -8.01 -21.15
N SER A 12 -7.32 -8.25 -22.40
CA SER A 12 -5.97 -8.67 -22.81
C SER A 12 -4.95 -7.57 -22.49
N GLN A 13 -5.29 -6.31 -22.75
CA GLN A 13 -4.43 -5.17 -22.44
C GLN A 13 -4.25 -5.02 -20.91
N GLY A 14 -5.32 -5.17 -20.14
CA GLY A 14 -5.26 -5.11 -18.69
C GLY A 14 -4.36 -6.19 -18.09
N ARG A 15 -4.43 -7.42 -18.61
CA ARG A 15 -3.54 -8.50 -18.18
C ARG A 15 -2.09 -8.22 -18.54
N PHE A 16 -1.82 -7.67 -19.70
CA PHE A 16 -0.49 -7.27 -20.12
C PHE A 16 0.09 -6.19 -19.23
N ASP A 17 -0.70 -5.16 -18.93
CA ASP A 17 -0.28 -4.05 -18.05
C ASP A 17 0.04 -4.55 -16.63
N ALA A 18 -0.78 -5.45 -16.08
CA ALA A 18 -0.55 -6.06 -14.78
C ALA A 18 0.74 -6.88 -14.76
N LEU A 19 1.01 -7.65 -15.82
CA LEU A 19 2.23 -8.44 -15.93
C LEU A 19 3.47 -7.54 -16.02
N GLN A 20 3.42 -6.45 -16.78
CA GLN A 20 4.52 -5.50 -16.90
C GLN A 20 4.82 -4.87 -15.52
N LEU A 21 3.78 -4.53 -14.76
CA LEU A 21 3.94 -4.00 -13.42
C LEU A 21 4.62 -5.02 -12.49
N ILE A 22 4.18 -6.27 -12.50
CA ILE A 22 4.76 -7.34 -11.68
C ILE A 22 6.25 -7.52 -11.97
N LEU A 23 6.65 -7.44 -13.25
CA LEU A 23 8.06 -7.56 -13.63
C LEU A 23 8.90 -6.36 -13.18
N ALA A 24 8.31 -5.16 -13.14
CA ALA A 24 9.00 -3.93 -12.74
C ALA A 24 8.99 -3.71 -11.22
N ALA A 25 8.01 -4.26 -10.51
CA ALA A 25 7.71 -3.95 -9.10
C ALA A 25 8.88 -4.09 -8.13
N PRO A 26 9.78 -5.10 -8.24
CA PRO A 26 10.91 -5.21 -7.30
C PRO A 26 11.81 -3.98 -7.25
N ASP A 27 11.86 -3.19 -8.32
CA ASP A 27 12.67 -1.97 -8.41
C ASP A 27 11.86 -0.69 -8.17
N MET A 28 10.55 -0.81 -7.88
CA MET A 28 9.67 0.34 -7.67
C MET A 28 9.59 0.73 -6.20
N THR A 29 9.44 2.04 -5.95
CA THR A 29 9.16 2.55 -4.60
C THR A 29 7.69 2.31 -4.22
N GLY A 30 7.38 2.40 -2.93
CA GLY A 30 5.98 2.32 -2.48
C GLY A 30 5.10 3.40 -3.12
N THR A 31 5.63 4.61 -3.31
CA THR A 31 4.91 5.70 -3.98
C THR A 31 4.56 5.33 -5.42
N GLU A 32 5.50 4.77 -6.15
CA GLU A 32 5.28 4.33 -7.53
C GLU A 32 4.28 3.17 -7.61
N LEU A 33 4.37 2.19 -6.70
CA LEU A 33 3.43 1.07 -6.63
C LEU A 33 2.01 1.55 -6.35
N ILE A 34 1.84 2.42 -5.36
CA ILE A 34 0.52 2.93 -4.99
C ILE A 34 -0.08 3.78 -6.11
N ALA A 35 0.74 4.51 -6.86
CA ALA A 35 0.27 5.24 -8.04
C ALA A 35 -0.34 4.31 -9.11
N GLU A 36 0.09 3.06 -9.16
CA GLU A 36 -0.37 2.05 -10.11
C GLU A 36 -1.27 0.99 -9.46
N GLU A 37 -1.85 1.28 -8.29
CA GLU A 37 -2.56 0.27 -7.50
C GLU A 37 -3.74 -0.38 -8.22
N LEU A 38 -4.38 0.30 -9.15
CA LEU A 38 -5.49 -0.28 -9.93
C LEU A 38 -5.05 -1.46 -10.81
N LYS A 39 -3.77 -1.57 -11.11
CA LYS A 39 -3.18 -2.67 -11.88
C LYS A 39 -2.65 -3.80 -11.00
N ILE A 40 -2.61 -3.60 -9.69
CA ILE A 40 -2.08 -4.58 -8.75
C ILE A 40 -3.17 -5.62 -8.47
N PRO A 41 -2.87 -6.93 -8.62
CA PRO A 41 -3.86 -7.96 -8.35
C PRO A 41 -4.21 -8.05 -6.86
N ALA A 42 -5.44 -8.46 -6.57
CA ALA A 42 -5.87 -8.72 -5.21
C ALA A 42 -5.13 -9.94 -4.64
N TRP A 43 -4.78 -9.86 -3.35
CA TRP A 43 -4.29 -11.01 -2.61
C TRP A 43 -5.36 -12.12 -2.58
N SER A 44 -4.93 -13.38 -2.64
CA SER A 44 -5.81 -14.52 -2.54
C SER A 44 -5.26 -15.57 -1.58
N ALA A 45 -6.13 -16.07 -0.71
CA ALA A 45 -5.79 -17.16 0.21
C ALA A 45 -5.44 -18.47 -0.51
N ASP A 46 -5.88 -18.63 -1.75
CA ASP A 46 -5.66 -19.83 -2.55
C ASP A 46 -4.47 -19.69 -3.53
N ALA A 47 -3.84 -18.53 -3.57
CA ALA A 47 -2.76 -18.27 -4.52
C ALA A 47 -1.43 -18.85 -4.04
N ASP A 48 -0.66 -19.33 -4.98
CA ASP A 48 0.71 -19.79 -4.75
C ASP A 48 1.71 -18.70 -5.15
N TYR A 49 2.30 -18.04 -4.15
CA TYR A 49 3.31 -17.01 -4.34
C TYR A 49 4.74 -17.55 -4.25
N SER A 50 4.91 -18.89 -4.18
CA SER A 50 6.23 -19.50 -3.97
C SER A 50 7.17 -19.34 -5.16
N THR A 51 6.62 -19.12 -6.35
CA THR A 51 7.40 -18.94 -7.59
C THR A 51 7.57 -17.47 -7.97
N GLN A 52 7.00 -16.53 -7.20
CA GLN A 52 7.11 -15.10 -7.48
C GLN A 52 8.33 -14.51 -6.78
N ASN A 53 8.84 -13.40 -7.34
CA ASN A 53 10.02 -12.74 -6.78
C ASN A 53 9.64 -11.83 -5.60
N PRO A 54 10.53 -11.69 -4.60
CA PRO A 54 10.35 -10.65 -3.57
C PRO A 54 10.15 -9.27 -4.21
N GLY A 55 9.25 -8.47 -3.61
CA GLY A 55 8.87 -7.16 -4.13
C GLY A 55 7.61 -7.15 -4.98
N VAL A 56 7.11 -8.31 -5.39
CA VAL A 56 5.85 -8.39 -6.16
C VAL A 56 4.68 -7.94 -5.29
N PRO A 57 3.82 -7.02 -5.80
CA PRO A 57 2.75 -6.45 -4.99
C PRO A 57 1.44 -7.21 -5.09
N VAL A 58 0.65 -7.10 -4.03
CA VAL A 58 -0.77 -7.48 -4.01
C VAL A 58 -1.56 -6.37 -3.32
N GLN A 59 -2.86 -6.30 -3.59
CA GLN A 59 -3.78 -5.45 -2.84
C GLN A 59 -4.58 -6.30 -1.85
N ASP A 60 -4.74 -5.81 -0.63
CA ASP A 60 -5.59 -6.43 0.36
C ASP A 60 -6.08 -5.40 1.37
N GLU A 61 -7.39 -5.38 1.59
CA GLU A 61 -8.04 -4.47 2.56
C GLU A 61 -7.66 -3.00 2.37
N GLY A 62 -7.57 -2.55 1.12
CA GLY A 62 -7.25 -1.16 0.77
C GLY A 62 -5.77 -0.80 0.89
N GLN A 63 -4.91 -1.73 1.23
CA GLN A 63 -3.47 -1.53 1.33
C GLN A 63 -2.74 -2.24 0.19
N VAL A 64 -1.54 -1.78 -0.09
CA VAL A 64 -0.62 -2.43 -1.05
C VAL A 64 0.49 -3.11 -0.25
N TRP A 65 0.62 -4.41 -0.47
CA TRP A 65 1.61 -5.25 0.20
C TRP A 65 2.60 -5.78 -0.82
N THR A 66 3.85 -5.95 -0.39
CA THR A 66 4.90 -6.52 -1.24
C THR A 66 5.40 -7.82 -0.65
N LEU A 67 5.66 -8.80 -1.52
CA LEU A 67 6.13 -10.11 -1.11
C LEU A 67 7.55 -9.99 -0.53
N ILE A 68 7.75 -10.49 0.69
CA ILE A 68 9.07 -10.57 1.32
C ILE A 68 9.63 -11.98 1.13
N ILE A 69 8.87 -12.99 1.56
CA ILE A 69 9.27 -14.39 1.47
C ILE A 69 8.30 -15.14 0.56
N PRO A 70 8.76 -15.67 -0.58
CA PRO A 70 7.91 -16.50 -1.43
C PRO A 70 7.30 -17.67 -0.66
N HIS A 71 5.99 -17.87 -0.83
CA HIS A 71 5.25 -18.90 -0.10
C HIS A 71 3.94 -19.23 -0.82
N ASN A 72 3.34 -20.37 -0.46
CA ASN A 72 1.99 -20.69 -0.90
C ASN A 72 1.00 -20.23 0.16
N ALA A 73 0.12 -19.28 -0.17
CA ALA A 73 -0.85 -18.72 0.77
C ALA A 73 -1.78 -19.77 1.37
N ALA A 74 -2.08 -20.83 0.61
CA ALA A 74 -2.93 -21.92 1.10
C ALA A 74 -2.34 -22.67 2.31
N HIS A 75 -1.03 -22.56 2.54
CA HIS A 75 -0.35 -23.21 3.67
C HIS A 75 -0.36 -22.37 4.95
N TYR A 76 -0.92 -21.16 4.90
CA TYR A 76 -0.94 -20.25 6.05
C TYR A 76 -2.36 -19.83 6.39
N THR A 77 -2.62 -19.59 7.67
CA THR A 77 -3.85 -18.96 8.13
C THR A 77 -3.59 -17.48 8.35
N GLY A 78 -4.35 -16.63 7.67
CA GLY A 78 -4.22 -15.18 7.82
C GLY A 78 -3.99 -14.47 6.49
N ARG A 79 -3.95 -13.15 6.56
CA ARG A 79 -3.82 -12.23 5.43
C ARG A 79 -2.50 -11.46 5.55
N PRO A 80 -2.10 -10.66 4.53
CA PRO A 80 -0.88 -9.88 4.62
C PRO A 80 -0.74 -9.06 5.90
N ALA A 81 -1.82 -8.44 6.37
CA ALA A 81 -1.79 -7.64 7.60
C ALA A 81 -1.43 -8.43 8.87
N THR A 82 -1.65 -9.75 8.87
CA THR A 82 -1.32 -10.63 10.00
C THR A 82 -0.09 -11.50 9.76
N LEU A 83 0.41 -11.54 8.53
CA LEU A 83 1.59 -12.32 8.13
C LEU A 83 2.75 -11.39 7.75
N ARG A 84 3.11 -10.50 8.67
CA ARG A 84 4.05 -9.40 8.43
C ARG A 84 5.49 -9.86 8.15
N ALA A 85 5.84 -11.08 8.53
CA ALA A 85 7.13 -11.66 8.16
C ALA A 85 7.20 -12.05 6.67
N LEU A 86 6.05 -12.28 6.05
CA LEU A 86 5.93 -12.69 4.65
C LEU A 86 5.61 -11.52 3.72
N TRP A 87 4.99 -10.46 4.25
CA TRP A 87 4.50 -9.32 3.48
C TRP A 87 4.97 -8.00 4.07
N GLY A 88 5.53 -7.14 3.22
CA GLY A 88 5.88 -5.77 3.56
C GLY A 88 4.76 -4.81 3.15
N LEU A 89 4.64 -3.71 3.87
CA LEU A 89 3.63 -2.68 3.59
C LEU A 89 4.25 -1.56 2.75
N ALA A 90 3.60 -1.19 1.64
CA ALA A 90 4.00 -0.05 0.84
C ALA A 90 3.42 1.24 1.43
N HIS A 91 4.22 2.29 1.46
CA HIS A 91 3.79 3.64 1.83
C HIS A 91 3.96 4.58 0.64
N THR A 92 3.26 5.72 0.66
CA THR A 92 3.32 6.72 -0.40
C THR A 92 3.76 8.08 0.13
N LYS A 93 4.50 8.81 -0.68
CA LYS A 93 4.83 10.22 -0.43
C LYS A 93 3.78 11.15 -1.05
N ASP A 94 2.82 10.61 -1.79
CA ASP A 94 1.72 11.37 -2.38
C ASP A 94 0.57 11.48 -1.38
N PRO A 95 0.31 12.68 -0.82
CA PRO A 95 -0.75 12.84 0.17
C PRO A 95 -2.14 12.53 -0.38
N ALA A 96 -2.37 12.71 -1.68
CA ALA A 96 -3.66 12.41 -2.31
C ALA A 96 -3.95 10.91 -2.37
N LYS A 97 -2.94 10.06 -2.18
CA LYS A 97 -3.03 8.60 -2.21
C LYS A 97 -2.80 7.98 -0.83
N ALA A 98 -2.73 8.78 0.22
CA ALA A 98 -2.43 8.31 1.57
C ALA A 98 -3.42 7.23 2.02
N LYS A 99 -2.90 6.23 2.69
CA LYS A 99 -3.67 5.09 3.20
C LYS A 99 -3.67 5.11 4.73
N PRO A 100 -4.64 4.44 5.38
CA PRO A 100 -4.68 4.38 6.84
C PRO A 100 -3.35 3.89 7.43
N TRP A 101 -2.95 4.52 8.54
CA TRP A 101 -1.75 4.16 9.26
C TRP A 101 -1.83 2.71 9.73
N VAL A 102 -0.73 1.99 9.59
CA VAL A 102 -0.57 0.61 10.06
C VAL A 102 0.70 0.53 10.91
N ALA A 103 0.62 -0.14 12.04
CA ALA A 103 1.77 -0.33 12.92
C ALA A 103 2.90 -1.09 12.20
N PRO A 104 4.15 -0.63 12.33
CA PRO A 104 5.29 -1.37 11.80
C PRO A 104 5.46 -2.72 12.50
N TYR A 105 6.13 -3.63 11.81
CA TYR A 105 6.55 -4.92 12.35
C TYR A 105 8.08 -4.94 12.38
N GLY A 106 8.64 -4.66 13.55
CA GLY A 106 10.08 -4.43 13.66
C GLY A 106 10.52 -3.26 12.78
N ILE A 107 11.45 -3.48 11.87
CA ILE A 107 11.89 -2.48 10.89
C ILE A 107 11.04 -2.47 9.62
N SER A 108 10.16 -3.46 9.46
CA SER A 108 9.29 -3.54 8.29
C SER A 108 8.09 -2.62 8.45
N GLY A 109 7.86 -1.77 7.45
CA GLY A 109 6.70 -0.86 7.45
C GLY A 109 6.90 0.40 8.28
N LEU A 110 8.12 0.72 8.70
CA LEU A 110 8.43 2.03 9.29
C LEU A 110 8.13 3.13 8.26
N TYR A 111 7.58 4.25 8.74
CA TYR A 111 7.35 5.40 7.87
C TYR A 111 8.66 6.17 7.68
N LEU A 112 9.05 6.33 6.42
CA LEU A 112 10.22 7.11 6.05
C LEU A 112 9.83 8.58 5.84
N SER A 113 10.84 9.46 5.75
CA SER A 113 10.60 10.89 5.55
C SER A 113 9.71 11.14 4.32
N ASP A 114 8.72 12.02 4.48
CA ASP A 114 7.73 12.44 3.50
C ASP A 114 6.63 11.42 3.19
N GLU A 115 6.69 10.22 3.74
CA GLU A 115 5.60 9.26 3.58
C GLU A 115 4.36 9.69 4.36
N CYS A 116 3.20 9.49 3.76
CA CYS A 116 1.92 9.97 4.26
C CYS A 116 1.00 8.83 4.69
N CYS A 117 0.15 9.12 5.67
CA CYS A 117 -0.93 8.21 6.07
C CYS A 117 -2.19 9.02 6.40
N THR A 118 -3.30 8.30 6.58
CA THR A 118 -4.50 8.88 7.19
C THR A 118 -4.62 8.38 8.63
N TYR A 119 -5.14 9.24 9.51
CA TYR A 119 -5.36 8.92 10.91
C TYR A 119 -6.45 9.84 11.48
N ILE A 120 -7.19 9.36 12.47
CA ILE A 120 -8.25 10.16 13.11
C ILE A 120 -7.62 11.23 14.00
N ASN A 121 -7.93 12.50 13.73
CA ASN A 121 -7.52 13.61 14.56
C ASN A 121 -8.41 13.65 15.81
N PRO A 122 -7.84 13.56 17.01
CA PRO A 122 -8.63 13.53 18.24
C PRO A 122 -9.34 14.86 18.53
N ALA A 123 -8.92 15.96 17.92
CA ALA A 123 -9.53 17.28 18.15
C ALA A 123 -10.88 17.43 17.45
N ASP A 124 -11.05 16.83 16.25
CA ASP A 124 -12.30 16.96 15.48
C ASP A 124 -12.97 15.63 15.17
N GLY A 125 -12.33 14.50 15.46
CA GLY A 125 -12.86 13.16 15.21
C GLY A 125 -12.87 12.75 13.74
N LEU A 126 -12.24 13.53 12.86
CA LEU A 126 -12.19 13.27 11.43
C LEU A 126 -10.85 12.66 11.03
N ALA A 127 -10.84 11.86 9.95
CA ALA A 127 -9.59 11.42 9.37
C ALA A 127 -8.85 12.60 8.73
N HIS A 128 -7.59 12.74 9.05
CA HIS A 128 -6.68 13.71 8.43
C HIS A 128 -5.61 12.97 7.64
N VAL A 129 -5.00 13.65 6.67
CA VAL A 129 -3.79 13.19 6.02
C VAL A 129 -2.59 13.81 6.73
N LEU A 130 -1.62 12.98 7.08
CA LEU A 130 -0.42 13.42 7.76
C LEU A 130 0.82 12.99 6.98
N ARG A 131 1.83 13.87 6.97
CA ARG A 131 3.13 13.60 6.37
C ARG A 131 4.14 13.34 7.46
N ASN A 132 4.87 12.25 7.35
CA ASN A 132 5.96 11.93 8.27
C ASN A 132 7.16 12.82 7.98
N LEU A 133 7.71 13.46 9.04
CA LEU A 133 8.86 14.35 8.95
C LEU A 133 10.18 13.69 9.39
N TYR A 134 10.11 12.47 9.92
CA TYR A 134 11.27 11.76 10.45
C TYR A 134 11.55 10.48 9.66
N GLU A 135 12.79 10.07 9.65
CA GLU A 135 13.12 8.75 9.13
C GLU A 135 12.82 7.67 10.17
N ASN A 136 12.38 6.51 9.71
CA ASN A 136 12.11 5.33 10.56
C ASN A 136 11.15 5.62 11.70
N ASN A 137 10.04 6.33 11.41
CA ASN A 137 9.05 6.66 12.41
C ASN A 137 8.13 5.47 12.69
N GLU A 138 8.13 5.02 13.95
CA GLU A 138 7.30 3.91 14.41
C GLU A 138 6.01 4.36 15.11
N TYR A 139 5.90 5.66 15.42
CA TYR A 139 4.79 6.19 16.20
C TYR A 139 3.62 6.60 15.32
N PRO A 140 2.38 6.28 15.74
CA PRO A 140 1.20 6.81 15.04
C PRO A 140 1.09 8.32 15.23
N PRO A 141 0.38 9.02 14.32
CA PRO A 141 0.06 10.43 14.49
C PRO A 141 -0.60 10.72 15.84
N TYR A 142 -0.38 11.93 16.35
CA TYR A 142 -0.95 12.44 17.61
C TYR A 142 -0.51 11.68 18.87
N THR A 143 0.58 10.94 18.80
CA THR A 143 1.18 10.31 19.98
C THR A 143 1.81 11.37 20.87
N LEU A 144 1.45 11.38 22.15
CA LEU A 144 1.93 12.35 23.12
C LEU A 144 3.47 12.41 23.17
N ASN A 145 4.02 13.61 23.16
CA ASN A 145 5.45 13.95 23.20
C ASN A 145 6.21 13.72 21.87
N VAL A 146 5.58 13.12 20.87
CA VAL A 146 6.18 12.92 19.55
C VAL A 146 5.28 13.40 18.42
N GLU A 147 4.30 14.25 18.73
CA GLU A 147 3.35 14.79 17.74
C GLU A 147 4.05 15.53 16.60
N HIS A 148 5.17 16.18 16.90
CA HIS A 148 5.97 16.94 15.95
C HIS A 148 6.60 16.08 14.84
N ARG A 149 6.55 14.77 14.96
CA ARG A 149 7.06 13.86 13.91
C ARG A 149 6.14 13.83 12.70
N TRP A 150 4.91 14.25 12.86
CA TRP A 150 3.92 14.27 11.78
C TRP A 150 3.46 15.70 11.50
N GLN A 151 3.30 16.02 10.22
CA GLN A 151 2.69 17.27 9.77
C GLN A 151 1.26 16.98 9.35
N ASP A 152 0.29 17.64 9.99
CA ASP A 152 -1.12 17.54 9.62
C ASP A 152 -1.38 18.36 8.35
N LEU A 153 -1.82 17.71 7.28
CA LEU A 153 -2.10 18.34 5.99
C LEU A 153 -3.59 18.72 5.83
N GLY A 154 -4.42 18.40 6.83
CA GLY A 154 -5.83 18.71 6.82
C GLY A 154 -6.72 17.48 6.67
N PRO A 155 -8.05 17.69 6.66
CA PRO A 155 -9.02 16.61 6.56
C PRO A 155 -8.80 15.75 5.31
N ALA A 156 -8.88 14.44 5.48
CA ALA A 156 -8.67 13.49 4.38
C ALA A 156 -9.68 13.71 3.25
N GLU A 157 -10.91 14.10 3.57
CA GLU A 157 -11.94 14.41 2.59
C GLU A 157 -11.49 15.48 1.59
N GLU A 158 -10.74 16.49 2.05
CA GLU A 158 -10.21 17.55 1.19
C GLU A 158 -8.93 17.15 0.48
N VAL A 159 -7.99 16.54 1.19
CA VAL A 159 -6.66 16.21 0.65
C VAL A 159 -6.74 15.09 -0.38
N LEU A 160 -7.51 14.03 -0.12
CA LEU A 160 -7.63 12.90 -1.02
C LEU A 160 -8.39 13.22 -2.32
N GLN A 161 -9.18 14.29 -2.35
CA GLN A 161 -9.88 14.72 -3.56
C GLN A 161 -8.96 15.36 -4.61
N ASN A 162 -7.77 15.78 -4.21
CA ASN A 162 -6.82 16.47 -5.08
C ASN A 162 -5.88 15.51 -5.85
N GLY A 163 -6.14 14.21 -5.77
CA GLY A 163 -5.36 13.19 -6.44
C GLY A 163 -5.96 12.64 -7.72
#